data_886ddd0b04caf3d79e84a5180a14fee3
#
_entry.id   886ddd0b04caf3d79e84a5180a14fee3
#
_cell.length_a   1.000
_cell.length_b   1.000
_cell.length_c   1.000
_cell.angle_alpha   90.00
_cell.angle_beta   90.00
_cell.angle_gamma   90.00
#
_symmetry.space_group_name_H-M   'P 1'
#
loop_
_entity.id
_entity.type
_entity.pdbx_description
1 polymer ?
#
loop_
_entity_poly.entity_id
_entity_poly.type
_entity_poly.pdbx_seq_one_letter_code
_entity_poly.pdbx_strand_id
1 'polypeptide(L)'
;MKRMIKATLVVLVILVISVFAFSCVEKKPTETVKVLDDRFDLTNQVLNFIKDTYYDDVDYDMADVYAAYGLVGSLGDFNYIYSSEDLLGSAQDTKGFGLLLKVNMYNEHLVDFMLPGSPFLTPSNGHTVQRGDEIYAIDDQRISGVDTSIYTSYLNSIPSDRAVKFTIKRGSETFEVSYQKIDFHFPYCIYVNDLPGVPEEFGYILLRTFDNSTNVLAEYKEAVASFNRDGNRALILDLRGNGGGSSTVLRYIASTLIGNDVSNNEVLFEIHYAKENKSTPITATTMVNNKIDTPVYVLCNGGTASASEALIGTMKAHGTLTALIGQETVGKGVAQNGFTTYQEGERGIFVDKGTDENGNQVDLDLYLLQVIVGKYYIYDQTAEGGKYCIHGNPFTPDIVVTGENPITPDYGDDLYIEKAIEHYDQNK
;
A
#
# COMPACT_ATOMS: atom_id res chain seq x y z
N MET A 1 -4.51 20.72 27.74
CA MET A 1 -5.60 21.03 26.80
C MET A 1 -5.30 20.54 25.38
N LYS A 2 -4.13 20.83 24.75
CA LYS A 2 -3.79 20.30 23.41
C LYS A 2 -3.64 18.77 23.36
N ARG A 3 -3.12 18.10 24.40
CA ARG A 3 -2.95 16.63 24.47
C ARG A 3 -4.29 15.88 24.66
N MET A 4 -5.18 16.41 25.50
CA MET A 4 -6.54 15.83 25.67
C MET A 4 -7.36 15.86 24.38
N ILE A 5 -7.16 16.92 23.55
CA ILE A 5 -7.84 17.02 22.25
C ILE A 5 -7.32 15.95 21.28
N LYS A 6 -6.01 15.64 21.31
CA LYS A 6 -5.41 14.57 20.48
C LYS A 6 -5.98 13.19 20.84
N ALA A 7 -6.02 12.84 22.12
CA ALA A 7 -6.57 11.55 22.57
C ALA A 7 -8.07 11.41 22.19
N THR A 8 -8.85 12.46 22.33
CA THR A 8 -10.27 12.46 21.95
C THR A 8 -10.45 12.34 20.44
N LEU A 9 -9.55 12.91 19.64
CA LEU A 9 -9.60 12.81 18.16
C LEU A 9 -9.21 11.40 17.68
N VAL A 10 -8.21 10.78 18.30
CA VAL A 10 -7.82 9.38 18.00
C VAL A 10 -8.97 8.41 18.32
N VAL A 11 -9.64 8.59 19.46
CA VAL A 11 -10.81 7.79 19.80
C VAL A 11 -11.96 8.02 18.79
N LEU A 12 -12.11 9.23 18.25
CA LEU A 12 -13.14 9.52 17.24
C LEU A 12 -12.83 8.87 15.89
N VAL A 13 -11.55 8.86 15.47
CA VAL A 13 -11.11 8.21 14.22
C VAL A 13 -11.27 6.69 14.33
N ILE A 14 -10.91 6.10 15.48
CA ILE A 14 -11.11 4.67 15.73
C ILE A 14 -12.62 4.31 15.78
N LEU A 15 -13.47 5.18 16.34
CA LEU A 15 -14.93 4.98 16.36
C LEU A 15 -15.56 5.02 14.96
N VAL A 16 -15.04 5.81 14.04
CA VAL A 16 -15.53 5.85 12.64
C VAL A 16 -15.14 4.58 11.88
N ILE A 17 -13.98 3.98 12.18
CA ILE A 17 -13.57 2.70 11.60
C ILE A 17 -14.37 1.52 12.18
N SER A 18 -14.90 1.63 13.41
CA SER A 18 -15.59 0.52 14.11
C SER A 18 -17.06 0.32 13.73
N VAL A 19 -17.67 1.15 12.91
CA VAL A 19 -19.12 1.06 12.59
C VAL A 19 -19.46 -0.05 11.57
N PHE A 20 -18.48 -0.72 10.96
CA PHE A 20 -18.75 -1.67 9.86
C PHE A 20 -18.36 -3.14 10.08
N ALA A 21 -18.17 -3.60 11.31
CA ALA A 21 -17.90 -5.02 11.54
C ALA A 21 -18.70 -5.60 12.71
N PHE A 22 -19.99 -5.88 12.49
CA PHE A 22 -20.77 -6.73 13.38
C PHE A 22 -20.72 -8.20 12.92
N SER A 23 -19.92 -9.03 13.60
CA SER A 23 -20.30 -10.40 13.91
C SER A 23 -19.76 -10.76 15.28
N CYS A 24 -20.65 -10.82 16.25
CA CYS A 24 -20.37 -11.18 17.63
C CYS A 24 -19.96 -12.66 17.72
N VAL A 25 -18.74 -12.92 18.19
CA VAL A 25 -18.43 -14.13 18.95
C VAL A 25 -17.99 -13.66 20.33
N GLU A 26 -18.85 -13.88 21.33
CA GLU A 26 -18.46 -13.71 22.74
C GLU A 26 -17.32 -14.66 23.07
N LYS A 27 -16.10 -14.12 23.22
CA LYS A 27 -14.99 -14.84 23.89
C LYS A 27 -14.93 -14.36 25.35
N LYS A 28 -14.88 -15.34 26.27
CA LYS A 28 -14.57 -15.08 27.68
C LYS A 28 -13.30 -14.25 27.81
N PRO A 29 -13.23 -13.31 28.77
CA PRO A 29 -12.00 -12.57 29.04
C PRO A 29 -10.90 -13.56 29.42
N THR A 30 -9.82 -13.54 28.65
CA THR A 30 -8.58 -14.23 28.99
C THR A 30 -7.96 -13.43 30.14
N GLU A 31 -7.68 -14.09 31.25
CA GLU A 31 -6.92 -13.48 32.34
C GLU A 31 -5.62 -12.91 31.79
N THR A 32 -5.35 -11.64 32.10
CA THR A 32 -4.09 -10.99 31.79
C THR A 32 -3.00 -11.70 32.58
N VAL A 33 -2.31 -12.63 31.96
CA VAL A 33 -1.15 -13.27 32.56
C VAL A 33 -0.02 -12.23 32.54
N LYS A 34 0.34 -11.68 33.69
CA LYS A 34 1.62 -10.98 33.89
C LYS A 34 2.72 -12.05 33.74
N VAL A 35 3.14 -12.29 32.52
CA VAL A 35 4.31 -13.13 32.24
C VAL A 35 5.55 -12.24 32.39
N LEU A 36 6.04 -12.08 33.60
CA LEU A 36 7.45 -11.79 33.84
C LEU A 36 8.20 -13.10 33.54
N ASP A 37 8.53 -13.27 32.28
CA ASP A 37 9.26 -14.45 31.83
C ASP A 37 10.75 -14.27 32.19
N ASP A 38 11.30 -15.24 32.93
CA ASP A 38 12.72 -15.29 33.31
C ASP A 38 13.68 -15.18 32.08
N ARG A 39 13.16 -15.37 30.88
CA ARG A 39 13.88 -15.19 29.61
C ARG A 39 14.27 -13.74 29.29
N PHE A 40 13.72 -12.75 30.00
CA PHE A 40 14.09 -11.35 29.87
C PHE A 40 15.18 -10.89 30.87
N ASP A 41 15.89 -11.83 31.51
CA ASP A 41 16.93 -11.53 32.47
C ASP A 41 18.03 -10.62 31.91
N LEU A 42 18.43 -10.80 30.65
CA LEU A 42 19.42 -9.94 30.00
C LEU A 42 18.94 -8.47 29.92
N THR A 43 17.68 -8.23 29.58
CA THR A 43 17.12 -6.87 29.53
C THR A 43 17.16 -6.22 30.91
N ASN A 44 16.80 -6.96 31.96
CA ASN A 44 16.86 -6.49 33.33
C ASN A 44 18.31 -6.20 33.77
N GLN A 45 19.28 -7.05 33.40
CA GLN A 45 20.71 -6.83 33.71
C GLN A 45 21.21 -5.54 33.02
N VAL A 46 20.88 -5.34 31.73
CA VAL A 46 21.29 -4.14 30.98
C VAL A 46 20.66 -2.89 31.59
N LEU A 47 19.36 -2.93 31.91
CA LEU A 47 18.68 -1.79 32.52
C LEU A 47 19.28 -1.42 33.87
N ASN A 48 19.57 -2.41 34.73
CA ASN A 48 20.24 -2.18 36.03
C ASN A 48 21.64 -1.59 35.85
N PHE A 49 22.41 -2.11 34.87
CA PHE A 49 23.73 -1.56 34.57
C PHE A 49 23.66 -0.10 34.11
N ILE A 50 22.72 0.24 33.22
CA ILE A 50 22.51 1.62 32.76
C ILE A 50 22.13 2.51 33.93
N LYS A 51 21.18 2.08 34.77
CA LYS A 51 20.76 2.80 35.98
C LYS A 51 21.91 3.15 36.92
N ASP A 52 22.86 2.22 37.03
CA ASP A 52 24.00 2.37 38.00
C ASP A 52 25.17 3.12 37.38
N THR A 53 25.30 3.22 36.07
CA THR A 53 26.50 3.70 35.39
C THR A 53 26.28 4.86 34.41
N TYR A 54 25.06 5.08 33.97
CA TYR A 54 24.75 6.19 33.05
C TYR A 54 24.92 7.52 33.79
N TYR A 55 25.49 8.52 33.12
CA TYR A 55 25.88 9.80 33.73
C TYR A 55 24.70 10.74 34.02
N ASP A 56 23.52 10.46 33.47
CA ASP A 56 22.32 11.26 33.61
C ASP A 56 21.14 10.39 34.09
N ASP A 57 19.99 10.99 34.36
CA ASP A 57 18.81 10.24 34.74
C ASP A 57 18.30 9.39 33.56
N VAL A 58 17.84 8.17 33.86
CA VAL A 58 17.25 7.29 32.85
C VAL A 58 15.80 7.68 32.64
N ASP A 59 15.46 8.01 31.40
CA ASP A 59 14.06 8.14 30.97
C ASP A 59 13.46 6.72 30.81
N TYR A 60 12.76 6.25 31.82
CA TYR A 60 12.19 4.92 31.85
C TYR A 60 11.02 4.76 30.87
N ASP A 61 10.26 5.84 30.60
CA ASP A 61 9.14 5.80 29.67
C ASP A 61 9.66 5.58 28.24
N MET A 62 10.70 6.33 27.86
CA MET A 62 11.37 6.09 26.57
C MET A 62 12.06 4.74 26.49
N ALA A 63 12.68 4.26 27.58
CA ALA A 63 13.36 2.96 27.62
C ALA A 63 12.37 1.80 27.41
N ASP A 64 11.16 1.89 27.97
CA ASP A 64 10.09 0.89 27.80
C ASP A 64 9.59 0.85 26.34
N VAL A 65 9.38 2.02 25.75
CA VAL A 65 8.99 2.14 24.33
C VAL A 65 10.05 1.48 23.42
N TYR A 66 11.34 1.80 23.59
CA TYR A 66 12.40 1.19 22.79
C TYR A 66 12.54 -0.31 23.02
N ALA A 67 12.31 -0.80 24.26
CA ALA A 67 12.29 -2.23 24.54
C ALA A 67 11.14 -2.93 23.78
N ALA A 68 9.96 -2.33 23.72
CA ALA A 68 8.83 -2.84 22.95
C ALA A 68 9.15 -2.90 21.44
N TYR A 69 9.73 -1.85 20.86
CA TYR A 69 10.20 -1.86 19.46
C TYR A 69 11.24 -2.95 19.21
N GLY A 70 12.22 -3.12 20.12
CA GLY A 70 13.22 -4.18 20.02
C GLY A 70 12.61 -5.57 20.08
N LEU A 71 11.61 -5.79 20.93
CA LEU A 71 10.90 -7.07 21.02
C LEU A 71 10.16 -7.39 19.72
N VAL A 72 9.42 -6.42 19.16
CA VAL A 72 8.72 -6.60 17.90
C VAL A 72 9.69 -6.82 16.74
N GLY A 73 10.80 -6.06 16.70
CA GLY A 73 11.86 -6.21 15.70
C GLY A 73 12.51 -7.61 15.74
N SER A 74 12.55 -8.26 16.90
CA SER A 74 13.09 -9.62 17.03
C SER A 74 12.24 -10.70 16.36
N LEU A 75 10.98 -10.39 16.00
CA LEU A 75 10.06 -11.31 15.30
C LEU A 75 10.36 -11.40 13.80
N GLY A 76 11.28 -10.56 13.29
CA GLY A 76 11.63 -10.49 11.88
C GLY A 76 10.70 -9.60 11.06
N ASP A 77 10.87 -9.66 9.73
CA ASP A 77 10.15 -8.81 8.79
C ASP A 77 8.62 -8.93 8.89
N PHE A 78 7.93 -7.84 8.52
CA PHE A 78 6.47 -7.75 8.49
C PHE A 78 5.78 -7.78 9.86
N ASN A 79 6.54 -7.52 10.95
CA ASN A 79 5.99 -7.28 12.27
C ASN A 79 6.30 -5.85 12.67
N TYR A 80 5.28 -5.08 13.08
CA TYR A 80 5.40 -3.64 13.30
C TYR A 80 4.71 -3.21 14.58
N ILE A 81 5.23 -2.16 15.18
CA ILE A 81 4.56 -1.39 16.22
C ILE A 81 4.49 0.06 15.74
N TYR A 82 3.34 0.66 15.84
CA TYR A 82 3.05 2.02 15.39
C TYR A 82 2.61 2.86 16.57
N SER A 83 3.15 4.06 16.70
CA SER A 83 2.62 5.07 17.61
C SER A 83 1.35 5.70 17.04
N SER A 84 0.61 6.43 17.87
CA SER A 84 -0.55 7.21 17.41
C SER A 84 -0.16 8.27 16.38
N GLU A 85 1.06 8.79 16.43
CA GLU A 85 1.59 9.78 15.47
C GLU A 85 1.82 9.14 14.09
N ASP A 86 2.33 7.92 14.03
CA ASP A 86 2.53 7.17 12.79
C ASP A 86 1.22 6.94 12.04
N LEU A 87 0.12 6.73 12.77
CA LEU A 87 -1.19 6.47 12.20
C LEU A 87 -1.92 7.73 11.73
N LEU A 88 -1.69 8.87 12.39
CA LEU A 88 -2.30 10.14 12.02
C LEU A 88 -1.70 10.74 10.75
N GLY A 89 -0.49 10.33 10.36
CA GLY A 89 0.18 10.77 9.13
C GLY A 89 -0.42 10.23 7.83
N SER A 90 -1.35 9.27 7.90
CA SER A 90 -1.90 8.57 6.73
C SER A 90 -3.22 9.13 6.18
N ALA A 91 -3.64 10.34 6.57
CA ALA A 91 -4.86 10.97 6.05
C ALA A 91 -4.71 11.26 4.55
N GLN A 92 -5.57 10.65 3.72
CA GLN A 92 -5.46 10.65 2.25
C GLN A 92 -6.12 11.85 1.56
N ASP A 93 -6.96 12.60 2.25
CA ASP A 93 -7.52 13.83 1.72
C ASP A 93 -6.58 15.00 2.02
N THR A 94 -5.66 15.23 1.13
CA THR A 94 -4.67 16.30 1.25
C THR A 94 -4.81 17.30 0.14
N LYS A 95 -4.47 18.55 0.43
CA LYS A 95 -4.27 19.55 -0.63
C LYS A 95 -2.96 19.27 -1.32
N GLY A 96 -3.01 19.03 -2.62
CA GLY A 96 -1.86 18.62 -3.40
C GLY A 96 -1.93 19.07 -4.86
N PHE A 97 -1.03 18.53 -5.66
CA PHE A 97 -0.89 18.85 -7.07
C PHE A 97 -1.31 17.70 -8.01
N GLY A 98 -1.66 16.54 -7.48
CA GLY A 98 -2.11 15.41 -8.27
C GLY A 98 -1.05 14.86 -9.25
N LEU A 99 0.21 14.79 -8.81
CA LEU A 99 1.31 14.19 -9.56
C LEU A 99 1.77 12.89 -8.91
N LEU A 100 2.00 11.87 -9.74
CA LEU A 100 2.85 10.74 -9.42
C LEU A 100 4.23 11.00 -10.00
N LEU A 101 5.24 11.02 -9.15
CA LEU A 101 6.62 11.20 -9.56
C LEU A 101 7.37 9.88 -9.43
N LYS A 102 8.28 9.63 -10.36
CA LYS A 102 9.28 8.57 -10.27
C LYS A 102 10.65 9.19 -10.09
N VAL A 103 11.39 8.65 -9.15
CA VAL A 103 12.76 9.09 -8.87
C VAL A 103 13.71 8.09 -9.51
N ASN A 104 14.61 8.57 -10.35
CA ASN A 104 15.63 7.74 -11.00
C ASN A 104 16.88 7.61 -10.11
N MET A 105 17.88 6.85 -10.56
CA MET A 105 19.13 6.63 -9.83
C MET A 105 19.97 7.89 -9.57
N TYR A 106 19.65 9.02 -10.24
CA TYR A 106 20.30 10.32 -10.05
C TYR A 106 19.51 11.24 -9.11
N ASN A 107 18.44 10.74 -8.48
CA ASN A 107 17.47 11.53 -7.71
C ASN A 107 16.81 12.65 -8.54
N GLU A 108 16.63 12.43 -9.84
CA GLU A 108 15.78 13.30 -10.67
C GLU A 108 14.32 12.88 -10.51
N HIS A 109 13.45 13.86 -10.27
CA HIS A 109 12.02 13.65 -9.99
C HIS A 109 11.21 13.82 -11.28
N LEU A 110 10.96 12.72 -11.98
CA LEU A 110 10.26 12.71 -13.26
C LEU A 110 8.76 12.57 -13.08
N VAL A 111 7.99 13.35 -13.82
CA VAL A 111 6.54 13.20 -13.90
C VAL A 111 6.23 11.85 -14.54
N ASP A 112 5.65 10.91 -13.80
CA ASP A 112 5.26 9.61 -14.32
C ASP A 112 3.77 9.58 -14.68
N PHE A 113 2.92 10.16 -13.84
CA PHE A 113 1.50 10.21 -14.11
C PHE A 113 0.88 11.52 -13.55
N MET A 114 0.01 12.14 -14.32
CA MET A 114 -0.82 13.26 -13.87
C MET A 114 -2.23 12.75 -13.61
N LEU A 115 -2.63 12.81 -12.36
CA LEU A 115 -3.92 12.29 -11.93
C LEU A 115 -5.08 13.12 -12.47
N PRO A 116 -6.25 12.53 -12.73
CA PRO A 116 -7.44 13.28 -13.13
C PRO A 116 -7.73 14.45 -12.17
N GLY A 117 -7.93 15.63 -12.70
CA GLY A 117 -8.13 16.85 -11.92
C GLY A 117 -6.84 17.56 -11.47
N SER A 118 -5.66 17.01 -11.74
CA SER A 118 -4.39 17.71 -11.46
C SER A 118 -4.34 19.08 -12.14
N PRO A 119 -3.91 20.15 -11.44
CA PRO A 119 -3.71 21.45 -12.06
C PRO A 119 -2.64 21.41 -13.16
N PHE A 120 -1.72 20.46 -13.13
CA PHE A 120 -0.69 20.27 -14.14
C PHE A 120 -1.23 19.81 -15.51
N LEU A 121 -2.47 19.34 -15.58
CA LEU A 121 -3.16 19.06 -16.85
C LEU A 121 -3.53 20.35 -17.62
N THR A 122 -3.45 21.51 -16.97
CA THR A 122 -3.75 22.79 -17.61
C THR A 122 -2.48 23.57 -17.93
N PRO A 123 -2.39 24.22 -19.10
CA PRO A 123 -1.24 25.06 -19.42
C PRO A 123 -1.02 26.18 -18.40
N SER A 124 0.23 26.45 -18.06
CA SER A 124 0.64 27.59 -17.23
C SER A 124 1.81 28.31 -17.90
N ASN A 125 1.77 29.64 -17.95
CA ASN A 125 2.79 30.46 -18.63
C ASN A 125 3.07 30.03 -20.09
N GLY A 126 2.06 29.52 -20.79
CA GLY A 126 2.21 29.05 -22.17
C GLY A 126 2.84 27.67 -22.33
N HIS A 127 3.14 26.98 -21.24
CA HIS A 127 3.71 25.63 -21.23
C HIS A 127 2.73 24.61 -20.68
N THR A 128 2.77 23.40 -21.23
CA THR A 128 2.06 22.23 -20.73
C THR A 128 3.09 21.23 -20.23
N VAL A 129 2.92 20.78 -18.99
CA VAL A 129 3.75 19.71 -18.41
C VAL A 129 3.28 18.37 -18.96
N GLN A 130 4.20 17.46 -19.15
CA GLN A 130 3.93 16.11 -19.68
C GLN A 130 4.73 15.05 -18.94
N ARG A 131 4.39 13.79 -19.17
CA ARG A 131 5.17 12.64 -18.66
C ARG A 131 6.62 12.76 -19.14
N GLY A 132 7.56 12.42 -18.29
CA GLY A 132 9.01 12.51 -18.56
C GLY A 132 9.63 13.86 -18.24
N ASP A 133 8.85 14.91 -17.98
CA ASP A 133 9.39 16.17 -17.49
C ASP A 133 9.98 16.01 -16.09
N GLU A 134 11.12 16.63 -15.84
CA GLU A 134 11.74 16.68 -14.51
C GLU A 134 11.20 17.89 -13.73
N ILE A 135 10.72 17.68 -12.53
CA ILE A 135 10.51 18.76 -11.56
C ILE A 135 11.88 19.13 -10.99
N TYR A 136 12.51 20.13 -11.61
CA TYR A 136 13.88 20.50 -11.30
C TYR A 136 14.01 21.33 -10.03
N ALA A 137 13.10 22.31 -9.84
CA ALA A 137 13.07 23.17 -8.66
C ALA A 137 11.65 23.55 -8.27
N ILE A 138 11.45 23.88 -6.99
CA ILE A 138 10.21 24.38 -6.40
C ILE A 138 10.53 25.69 -5.69
N ASP A 139 9.86 26.81 -6.08
CA ASP A 139 10.10 28.16 -5.55
C ASP A 139 11.60 28.53 -5.52
N ASP A 140 12.31 28.29 -6.62
CA ASP A 140 13.75 28.49 -6.79
C ASP A 140 14.66 27.59 -5.94
N GLN A 141 14.09 26.67 -5.15
CA GLN A 141 14.85 25.64 -4.45
C GLN A 141 15.01 24.41 -5.35
N ARG A 142 16.24 24.12 -5.74
CA ARG A 142 16.53 22.92 -6.53
C ARG A 142 16.20 21.66 -5.74
N ILE A 143 15.38 20.80 -6.31
CA ILE A 143 15.04 19.48 -5.75
C ILE A 143 15.67 18.33 -6.52
N SER A 144 16.09 18.58 -7.76
CA SER A 144 16.84 17.59 -8.56
C SER A 144 18.13 17.18 -7.84
N GLY A 145 18.33 15.88 -7.65
CA GLY A 145 19.44 15.33 -6.89
C GLY A 145 19.26 15.33 -5.36
N VAL A 146 18.05 15.62 -4.87
CA VAL A 146 17.73 15.69 -3.44
C VAL A 146 16.77 14.58 -3.07
N ASP A 147 16.89 14.04 -1.84
CA ASP A 147 15.99 13.02 -1.32
C ASP A 147 14.53 13.49 -1.26
N THR A 148 13.61 12.59 -1.61
CA THR A 148 12.16 12.86 -1.67
C THR A 148 11.59 13.43 -0.37
N SER A 149 12.07 12.98 0.78
CA SER A 149 11.57 13.42 2.09
C SER A 149 11.74 14.92 2.33
N ILE A 150 12.82 15.49 1.82
CA ILE A 150 13.16 16.91 2.01
C ILE A 150 12.16 17.82 1.29
N TYR A 151 11.89 17.58 0.00
CA TYR A 151 10.97 18.42 -0.74
C TYR A 151 9.50 18.13 -0.40
N THR A 152 9.15 16.90 0.01
CA THR A 152 7.80 16.57 0.48
C THR A 152 7.46 17.37 1.74
N SER A 153 8.39 17.45 2.69
CA SER A 153 8.22 18.27 3.90
C SER A 153 8.08 19.77 3.52
N TYR A 154 8.88 20.24 2.57
CA TYR A 154 8.75 21.61 2.07
C TYR A 154 7.38 21.85 1.41
N LEU A 155 6.96 20.99 0.47
CA LEU A 155 5.64 21.11 -0.16
C LEU A 155 4.52 21.11 0.88
N ASN A 156 4.58 20.24 1.87
CA ASN A 156 3.56 20.18 2.93
C ASN A 156 3.49 21.46 3.76
N SER A 157 4.61 22.17 3.95
CA SER A 157 4.67 23.44 4.68
C SER A 157 4.06 24.64 3.93
N ILE A 158 3.91 24.55 2.60
CA ILE A 158 3.39 25.64 1.79
C ILE A 158 1.88 25.80 2.01
N PRO A 159 1.38 27.02 2.31
CA PRO A 159 -0.05 27.29 2.41
C PRO A 159 -0.79 26.95 1.11
N SER A 160 -1.99 26.40 1.22
CA SER A 160 -2.76 25.91 0.07
C SER A 160 -3.32 27.03 -0.83
N ASP A 161 -3.42 28.25 -0.31
CA ASP A 161 -3.88 29.44 -1.04
C ASP A 161 -2.76 30.15 -1.79
N ARG A 162 -1.52 29.69 -1.64
CA ARG A 162 -0.35 30.25 -2.34
C ARG A 162 -0.06 29.49 -3.64
N ALA A 163 0.16 30.24 -4.73
CA ALA A 163 0.72 29.67 -5.95
C ALA A 163 2.17 29.23 -5.71
N VAL A 164 2.52 28.04 -6.17
CA VAL A 164 3.85 27.45 -6.11
C VAL A 164 4.45 27.49 -7.51
N LYS A 165 5.67 28.01 -7.62
CA LYS A 165 6.43 28.03 -8.87
C LYS A 165 7.22 26.72 -9.01
N PHE A 166 7.08 26.07 -10.14
CA PHE A 166 7.85 24.90 -10.51
C PHE A 166 8.75 25.24 -11.69
N THR A 167 10.03 24.95 -11.56
CA THR A 167 10.95 24.94 -12.70
C THR A 167 10.96 23.51 -13.26
N ILE A 168 10.56 23.41 -14.50
CA ILE A 168 10.45 22.14 -15.23
C ILE A 168 11.64 22.05 -16.19
N LYS A 169 12.25 20.87 -16.27
CA LYS A 169 13.30 20.59 -17.24
C LYS A 169 12.83 19.48 -18.19
N ARG A 170 12.89 19.76 -19.48
CA ARG A 170 12.55 18.86 -20.58
C ARG A 170 13.75 18.75 -21.52
N GLY A 171 14.53 17.68 -21.39
CA GLY A 171 15.81 17.57 -22.10
C GLY A 171 16.77 18.70 -21.74
N SER A 172 17.12 19.55 -22.71
CA SER A 172 17.96 20.74 -22.51
C SER A 172 17.19 22.03 -22.24
N GLU A 173 15.87 22.00 -22.35
CA GLU A 173 15.00 23.17 -22.15
C GLU A 173 14.55 23.22 -20.67
N THR A 174 14.45 24.47 -20.15
CA THR A 174 13.85 24.75 -18.85
C THR A 174 12.78 25.81 -18.99
N PHE A 175 11.65 25.62 -18.30
CA PHE A 175 10.57 26.61 -18.28
C PHE A 175 9.90 26.60 -16.89
N GLU A 176 9.13 27.67 -16.62
CA GLU A 176 8.46 27.83 -15.34
C GLU A 176 6.94 27.71 -15.49
N VAL A 177 6.32 26.99 -14.57
CA VAL A 177 4.87 26.89 -14.41
C VAL A 177 4.50 27.24 -12.97
N SER A 178 3.27 27.69 -12.75
CA SER A 178 2.80 28.03 -11.41
C SER A 178 1.42 27.47 -11.18
N TYR A 179 1.24 26.76 -10.06
CA TYR A 179 -0.02 26.13 -9.69
C TYR A 179 -0.31 26.31 -8.21
N GLN A 180 -1.58 26.31 -7.85
CA GLN A 180 -2.01 26.23 -6.46
C GLN A 180 -2.35 24.78 -6.11
N LYS A 181 -2.19 24.41 -4.84
CA LYS A 181 -2.71 23.16 -4.33
C LYS A 181 -4.24 23.17 -4.45
N ILE A 182 -4.78 22.05 -4.83
CA ILE A 182 -6.22 21.81 -4.85
C ILE A 182 -6.58 20.80 -3.76
N ASP A 183 -7.84 20.76 -3.34
CA ASP A 183 -8.37 19.63 -2.59
C ASP A 183 -8.31 18.43 -3.52
N PHE A 184 -7.54 17.44 -3.13
CA PHE A 184 -7.21 16.35 -4.00
C PHE A 184 -7.41 15.01 -3.26
N HIS A 185 -8.28 14.19 -3.82
CA HIS A 185 -8.37 12.79 -3.45
C HIS A 185 -7.35 12.00 -4.27
N PHE A 186 -6.43 11.34 -3.62
CA PHE A 186 -5.44 10.49 -4.28
C PHE A 186 -6.11 9.15 -4.62
N PRO A 187 -6.51 8.89 -5.90
CA PRO A 187 -7.26 7.70 -6.21
C PRO A 187 -6.42 6.45 -5.96
N TYR A 188 -7.06 5.43 -5.45
CA TYR A 188 -6.46 4.11 -5.21
C TYR A 188 -6.44 3.25 -6.47
N CYS A 189 -7.42 3.49 -7.35
CA CYS A 189 -7.58 2.78 -8.61
C CYS A 189 -7.90 3.78 -9.72
N ILE A 190 -7.14 3.72 -10.81
CA ILE A 190 -7.26 4.63 -11.95
C ILE A 190 -7.46 3.79 -13.20
N TYR A 191 -8.49 4.10 -13.98
CA TYR A 191 -8.71 3.53 -15.30
C TYR A 191 -8.43 4.55 -16.39
N VAL A 192 -7.73 4.14 -17.44
CA VAL A 192 -7.45 4.93 -18.64
C VAL A 192 -7.56 4.03 -19.87
N ASN A 193 -8.23 4.50 -20.93
CA ASN A 193 -8.38 3.77 -22.20
C ASN A 193 -7.66 4.42 -23.38
N ASP A 194 -7.00 5.57 -23.16
CA ASP A 194 -6.37 6.38 -24.20
C ASP A 194 -4.96 6.82 -23.81
N LEU A 195 -4.20 5.90 -23.20
CA LEU A 195 -2.78 6.18 -22.89
C LEU A 195 -2.01 6.42 -24.20
N PRO A 196 -1.28 7.56 -24.31
CA PRO A 196 -0.44 7.83 -25.48
C PRO A 196 0.50 6.67 -25.81
N GLY A 197 0.53 6.23 -27.07
CA GLY A 197 1.37 5.14 -27.53
C GLY A 197 0.88 3.72 -27.23
N VAL A 198 -0.20 3.57 -26.49
CA VAL A 198 -0.84 2.27 -26.22
C VAL A 198 -2.00 2.07 -27.20
N PRO A 199 -2.10 0.91 -27.88
CA PRO A 199 -3.19 0.64 -28.81
C PRO A 199 -4.58 0.71 -28.16
N GLU A 200 -5.58 1.22 -28.88
CA GLU A 200 -6.97 1.39 -28.41
C GLU A 200 -7.65 0.10 -27.92
N GLU A 201 -7.11 -1.06 -28.30
CA GLU A 201 -7.60 -2.34 -27.81
C GLU A 201 -7.34 -2.56 -26.31
N PHE A 202 -6.38 -1.85 -25.74
CA PHE A 202 -6.02 -1.99 -24.34
C PHE A 202 -6.75 -0.99 -23.45
N GLY A 203 -7.33 -1.49 -22.35
CA GLY A 203 -7.61 -0.66 -21.19
C GLY A 203 -6.51 -0.82 -20.16
N TYR A 204 -6.19 0.26 -19.47
CA TYR A 204 -5.17 0.28 -18.42
C TYR A 204 -5.81 0.57 -17.06
N ILE A 205 -5.56 -0.28 -16.09
CA ILE A 205 -5.95 -0.07 -14.69
C ILE A 205 -4.69 -0.04 -13.82
N LEU A 206 -4.42 1.10 -13.19
CA LEU A 206 -3.43 1.23 -12.12
C LEU A 206 -4.13 1.00 -10.78
N LEU A 207 -3.84 -0.12 -10.13
CA LEU A 207 -4.33 -0.42 -8.78
C LEU A 207 -3.18 -0.23 -7.79
N ARG A 208 -3.26 0.81 -6.97
CA ARG A 208 -2.16 1.24 -6.09
C ARG A 208 -2.13 0.53 -4.74
N THR A 209 -3.25 0.03 -4.28
CA THR A 209 -3.37 -0.64 -2.98
C THR A 209 -4.63 -1.49 -2.90
N PHE A 210 -4.65 -2.42 -1.95
CA PHE A 210 -5.84 -3.17 -1.51
C PHE A 210 -6.33 -2.68 -0.15
N ASP A 211 -6.13 -1.43 0.20
CA ASP A 211 -6.56 -0.89 1.48
C ASP A 211 -8.05 -1.13 1.74
N ASN A 212 -8.43 -1.27 3.02
CA ASN A 212 -9.81 -1.57 3.41
C ASN A 212 -10.72 -0.33 3.45
N SER A 213 -10.36 0.74 2.74
CA SER A 213 -11.24 1.88 2.56
C SER A 213 -12.39 1.55 1.61
N THR A 214 -13.53 2.15 1.84
CA THR A 214 -14.69 2.03 0.93
C THR A 214 -14.39 2.56 -0.47
N ASN A 215 -13.42 3.45 -0.58
CA ASN A 215 -13.04 4.12 -1.81
C ASN A 215 -12.35 3.17 -2.80
N VAL A 216 -11.43 2.32 -2.35
CA VAL A 216 -10.74 1.35 -3.22
C VAL A 216 -11.73 0.51 -4.01
N LEU A 217 -12.73 -0.07 -3.34
CA LEU A 217 -13.74 -0.89 -4.01
C LEU A 217 -14.67 -0.07 -4.91
N ALA A 218 -14.99 1.17 -4.53
CA ALA A 218 -15.83 2.04 -5.35
C ALA A 218 -15.10 2.41 -6.66
N GLU A 219 -13.86 2.84 -6.56
CA GLU A 219 -13.03 3.21 -7.70
C GLU A 219 -12.73 2.02 -8.61
N TYR A 220 -12.41 0.86 -8.03
CA TYR A 220 -12.19 -0.36 -8.81
C TYR A 220 -13.45 -0.81 -9.56
N LYS A 221 -14.63 -0.75 -8.92
CA LYS A 221 -15.91 -1.07 -9.58
C LYS A 221 -16.18 -0.16 -10.77
N GLU A 222 -15.93 1.13 -10.62
CA GLU A 222 -16.08 2.10 -11.72
C GLU A 222 -15.05 1.87 -12.81
N ALA A 223 -13.80 1.55 -12.47
CA ALA A 223 -12.75 1.21 -13.42
C ALA A 223 -13.15 0.01 -14.28
N VAL A 224 -13.62 -1.10 -13.66
CA VAL A 224 -14.09 -2.29 -14.40
C VAL A 224 -15.34 -2.01 -15.22
N ALA A 225 -16.28 -1.21 -14.71
CA ALA A 225 -17.46 -0.81 -15.45
C ALA A 225 -17.10 0.03 -16.69
N SER A 226 -16.16 0.94 -16.56
CA SER A 226 -15.63 1.76 -17.65
C SER A 226 -14.89 0.92 -18.68
N PHE A 227 -14.00 0.04 -18.23
CA PHE A 227 -13.29 -0.91 -19.10
C PHE A 227 -14.27 -1.73 -19.97
N ASN A 228 -15.32 -2.29 -19.37
CA ASN A 228 -16.32 -3.08 -20.10
C ASN A 228 -17.18 -2.21 -21.04
N ARG A 229 -17.52 -0.98 -20.62
CA ARG A 229 -18.29 -0.03 -21.44
C ARG A 229 -17.54 0.40 -22.70
N ASP A 230 -16.23 0.63 -22.56
CA ASP A 230 -15.37 1.09 -23.64
C ASP A 230 -15.04 -0.04 -24.64
N GLY A 231 -15.32 -1.30 -24.27
CA GLY A 231 -15.20 -2.46 -25.16
C GLY A 231 -13.76 -2.87 -25.44
N ASN A 232 -12.83 -2.59 -24.50
CA ASN A 232 -11.43 -2.97 -24.62
C ASN A 232 -11.28 -4.49 -24.78
N ARG A 233 -10.27 -4.92 -25.56
CA ARG A 233 -10.00 -6.32 -25.89
C ARG A 233 -8.94 -6.96 -25.03
N ALA A 234 -8.15 -6.17 -24.30
CA ALA A 234 -7.14 -6.62 -23.36
C ALA A 234 -7.03 -5.63 -22.20
N LEU A 235 -6.72 -6.15 -21.02
CA LEU A 235 -6.46 -5.35 -19.83
C LEU A 235 -4.98 -5.39 -19.46
N ILE A 236 -4.40 -4.22 -19.26
CA ILE A 236 -3.14 -4.06 -18.50
C ILE A 236 -3.53 -3.68 -17.07
N LEU A 237 -3.28 -4.59 -16.13
CA LEU A 237 -3.45 -4.35 -14.69
C LEU A 237 -2.08 -4.07 -14.07
N ASP A 238 -1.85 -2.81 -13.71
CA ASP A 238 -0.57 -2.39 -13.13
C ASP A 238 -0.60 -2.49 -11.60
N LEU A 239 0.20 -3.42 -11.07
CA LEU A 239 0.41 -3.67 -9.65
C LEU A 239 1.82 -3.26 -9.20
N ARG A 240 2.58 -2.56 -10.02
CA ARG A 240 3.93 -2.10 -9.66
C ARG A 240 3.86 -1.18 -8.45
N GLY A 241 4.67 -1.48 -7.41
CA GLY A 241 4.66 -0.74 -6.15
C GLY A 241 3.44 -0.97 -5.25
N ASN A 242 2.52 -1.85 -5.62
CA ASN A 242 1.37 -2.18 -4.78
C ASN A 242 1.75 -3.19 -3.69
N GLY A 243 1.92 -2.72 -2.46
CA GLY A 243 2.30 -3.52 -1.29
C GLY A 243 1.22 -4.44 -0.73
N GLY A 244 0.03 -4.48 -1.35
CA GLY A 244 -1.10 -5.30 -0.90
C GLY A 244 -2.13 -4.53 -0.09
N GLY A 245 -2.71 -5.19 0.93
CA GLY A 245 -3.73 -4.64 1.82
C GLY A 245 -4.74 -5.69 2.27
N SER A 246 -6.03 -5.36 2.26
CA SER A 246 -7.12 -6.15 2.81
C SER A 246 -7.46 -7.39 1.98
N SER A 247 -7.58 -8.53 2.65
CA SER A 247 -8.08 -9.77 2.04
C SER A 247 -9.54 -9.66 1.57
N THR A 248 -10.33 -8.77 2.17
CA THR A 248 -11.71 -8.50 1.73
C THR A 248 -11.75 -7.81 0.38
N VAL A 249 -10.89 -6.80 0.18
CA VAL A 249 -10.73 -6.10 -1.10
C VAL A 249 -10.16 -7.04 -2.14
N LEU A 250 -9.12 -7.81 -1.80
CA LEU A 250 -8.55 -8.85 -2.65
C LEU A 250 -9.62 -9.84 -3.13
N ARG A 251 -10.44 -10.36 -2.21
CA ARG A 251 -11.54 -11.28 -2.52
C ARG A 251 -12.46 -10.73 -3.61
N TYR A 252 -12.87 -9.47 -3.48
CA TYR A 252 -13.73 -8.82 -4.46
C TYR A 252 -13.03 -8.71 -5.83
N ILE A 253 -11.83 -8.15 -5.85
CA ILE A 253 -11.05 -7.93 -7.08
C ILE A 253 -10.76 -9.26 -7.77
N ALA A 254 -10.28 -10.27 -7.06
CA ALA A 254 -10.04 -11.60 -7.60
C ALA A 254 -11.30 -12.19 -8.23
N SER A 255 -12.47 -12.03 -7.58
CA SER A 255 -13.75 -12.52 -8.11
C SER A 255 -14.17 -11.87 -9.43
N THR A 256 -13.63 -10.70 -9.80
CA THR A 256 -13.86 -10.08 -11.11
C THR A 256 -12.98 -10.63 -12.22
N LEU A 257 -11.86 -11.28 -11.84
CA LEU A 257 -10.76 -11.65 -12.75
C LEU A 257 -10.62 -13.16 -12.98
N ILE A 258 -11.39 -14.00 -12.26
CA ILE A 258 -11.29 -15.47 -12.37
C ILE A 258 -12.26 -16.11 -13.39
N GLY A 259 -12.86 -15.31 -14.26
CA GLY A 259 -13.76 -15.78 -15.31
C GLY A 259 -15.23 -15.91 -14.91
N ASN A 260 -16.10 -16.08 -15.90
CA ASN A 260 -17.56 -16.11 -15.73
C ASN A 260 -18.10 -17.44 -15.19
N ASP A 261 -17.42 -18.54 -15.50
CA ASP A 261 -17.90 -19.90 -15.20
C ASP A 261 -17.58 -20.35 -13.77
N VAL A 262 -16.91 -19.52 -12.98
CA VAL A 262 -16.49 -19.87 -11.63
C VAL A 262 -17.65 -19.78 -10.64
N SER A 263 -17.87 -20.86 -9.90
CA SER A 263 -18.93 -20.95 -8.90
C SER A 263 -18.63 -20.06 -7.68
N ASN A 264 -19.69 -19.65 -6.97
CA ASN A 264 -19.60 -18.84 -5.76
C ASN A 264 -18.86 -19.52 -4.58
N ASN A 265 -18.57 -20.80 -4.70
CA ASN A 265 -17.83 -21.57 -3.69
C ASN A 265 -16.39 -21.85 -4.11
N GLU A 266 -15.96 -21.29 -5.26
CA GLU A 266 -14.60 -21.46 -5.73
C GLU A 266 -13.61 -20.85 -4.73
N VAL A 267 -12.61 -21.62 -4.35
CA VAL A 267 -11.58 -21.14 -3.41
C VAL A 267 -10.54 -20.33 -4.18
N LEU A 268 -10.41 -19.07 -3.82
CA LEU A 268 -9.44 -18.17 -4.39
C LEU A 268 -8.05 -18.39 -3.78
N PHE A 269 -8.01 -18.44 -2.47
CA PHE A 269 -6.80 -18.69 -1.66
C PHE A 269 -7.21 -19.14 -0.26
N GLU A 270 -6.23 -19.55 0.53
CA GLU A 270 -6.42 -19.99 1.91
C GLU A 270 -5.49 -19.23 2.84
N ILE A 271 -5.95 -18.93 4.05
CA ILE A 271 -5.12 -18.43 5.13
C ILE A 271 -4.97 -19.51 6.18
N HIS A 272 -3.75 -19.96 6.43
CA HIS A 272 -3.44 -20.89 7.48
C HIS A 272 -2.94 -20.16 8.73
N TYR A 273 -3.70 -20.27 9.82
CA TYR A 273 -3.39 -19.71 11.15
C TYR A 273 -2.65 -20.77 11.99
N ALA A 274 -1.33 -20.64 12.11
CA ALA A 274 -0.48 -21.67 12.73
C ALA A 274 -0.80 -21.90 14.21
N LYS A 275 -1.09 -20.85 14.99
CA LYS A 275 -1.41 -20.96 16.42
C LYS A 275 -2.73 -21.67 16.68
N GLU A 276 -3.69 -21.55 15.78
CA GLU A 276 -4.99 -22.20 15.85
C GLU A 276 -4.98 -23.57 15.13
N ASN A 277 -3.90 -23.87 14.40
CA ASN A 277 -3.81 -24.99 13.46
C ASN A 277 -5.05 -25.09 12.56
N LYS A 278 -5.46 -23.94 12.02
CA LYS A 278 -6.69 -23.77 11.26
C LYS A 278 -6.43 -23.13 9.91
N SER A 279 -6.96 -23.72 8.87
CA SER A 279 -7.01 -23.16 7.54
C SER A 279 -8.40 -22.57 7.26
N THR A 280 -8.41 -21.35 6.74
CA THR A 280 -9.64 -20.66 6.35
C THR A 280 -9.61 -20.39 4.85
N PRO A 281 -10.42 -21.09 4.04
CA PRO A 281 -10.53 -20.81 2.63
C PRO A 281 -11.28 -19.47 2.40
N ILE A 282 -10.78 -18.69 1.48
CA ILE A 282 -11.44 -17.48 1.00
C ILE A 282 -12.03 -17.80 -0.37
N THR A 283 -13.35 -17.76 -0.45
CA THR A 283 -14.08 -18.13 -1.66
C THR A 283 -14.51 -16.91 -2.46
N ALA A 284 -14.73 -17.10 -3.75
CA ALA A 284 -15.27 -16.07 -4.63
C ALA A 284 -16.59 -15.48 -4.09
N THR A 285 -16.88 -14.25 -4.46
CA THR A 285 -18.14 -13.58 -4.09
C THR A 285 -19.06 -13.38 -5.29
N THR A 286 -20.35 -13.56 -5.06
CA THR A 286 -21.40 -13.29 -6.05
C THR A 286 -21.76 -11.82 -6.22
N MET A 287 -21.28 -10.97 -5.30
CA MET A 287 -21.62 -9.54 -5.32
C MET A 287 -20.86 -8.76 -6.41
N VAL A 288 -20.39 -9.45 -7.44
CA VAL A 288 -19.65 -8.85 -8.57
C VAL A 288 -20.62 -8.59 -9.70
N ASN A 289 -20.84 -7.32 -10.01
CA ASN A 289 -21.74 -6.92 -11.09
C ASN A 289 -21.07 -6.96 -12.47
N ASN A 290 -19.75 -6.78 -12.51
CA ASN A 290 -18.96 -6.76 -13.74
C ASN A 290 -17.77 -7.68 -13.58
N LYS A 291 -17.48 -8.47 -14.59
CA LYS A 291 -16.30 -9.33 -14.70
C LYS A 291 -15.48 -8.94 -15.92
N ILE A 292 -14.23 -9.34 -15.92
CA ILE A 292 -13.29 -9.17 -17.02
C ILE A 292 -13.00 -10.54 -17.60
N ASP A 293 -13.39 -10.73 -18.88
CA ASP A 293 -13.23 -11.99 -19.62
C ASP A 293 -12.22 -11.87 -20.77
N THR A 294 -11.59 -10.71 -20.90
CA THR A 294 -10.54 -10.44 -21.88
C THR A 294 -9.18 -10.87 -21.35
N PRO A 295 -8.17 -11.04 -22.23
CA PRO A 295 -6.79 -11.25 -21.80
C PRO A 295 -6.34 -10.20 -20.79
N VAL A 296 -5.71 -10.65 -19.68
CA VAL A 296 -5.19 -9.77 -18.61
C VAL A 296 -3.69 -9.92 -18.49
N TYR A 297 -3.00 -8.81 -18.67
CA TYR A 297 -1.57 -8.65 -18.46
C TYR A 297 -1.32 -7.96 -17.14
N VAL A 298 -0.63 -8.61 -16.21
CA VAL A 298 -0.30 -8.00 -14.91
C VAL A 298 1.12 -7.49 -14.92
N LEU A 299 1.31 -6.21 -14.63
CA LEU A 299 2.63 -5.61 -14.45
C LEU A 299 3.03 -5.68 -12.98
N CYS A 300 4.23 -6.18 -12.68
CA CYS A 300 4.74 -6.32 -11.32
C CYS A 300 6.21 -5.91 -11.18
N ASN A 301 6.63 -5.58 -9.96
CA ASN A 301 8.02 -5.30 -9.63
C ASN A 301 8.34 -5.66 -8.17
N GLY A 302 9.56 -5.37 -7.71
CA GLY A 302 9.99 -5.59 -6.33
C GLY A 302 9.23 -4.83 -5.24
N GLY A 303 8.24 -4.01 -5.59
CA GLY A 303 7.28 -3.40 -4.66
C GLY A 303 5.91 -4.08 -4.65
N THR A 304 5.69 -5.09 -5.51
CA THR A 304 4.44 -5.86 -5.58
C THR A 304 4.42 -6.93 -4.49
N ALA A 305 3.49 -6.85 -3.54
CA ALA A 305 3.53 -7.68 -2.33
C ALA A 305 2.16 -8.12 -1.82
N SER A 306 2.13 -9.17 -0.99
CA SER A 306 0.98 -9.57 -0.15
C SER A 306 -0.30 -9.84 -0.96
N ALA A 307 -1.36 -9.03 -0.77
CA ALA A 307 -2.62 -9.20 -1.50
C ALA A 307 -2.44 -9.12 -3.03
N SER A 308 -1.48 -8.33 -3.53
CA SER A 308 -1.13 -8.30 -4.95
C SER A 308 -0.59 -9.65 -5.42
N GLU A 309 0.28 -10.28 -4.63
CA GLU A 309 0.81 -11.60 -4.94
C GLU A 309 -0.26 -12.69 -4.84
N ALA A 310 -1.14 -12.60 -3.86
CA ALA A 310 -2.26 -13.52 -3.74
C ALA A 310 -3.24 -13.38 -4.93
N LEU A 311 -3.44 -12.17 -5.47
CA LEU A 311 -4.19 -11.96 -6.71
C LEU A 311 -3.51 -12.63 -7.90
N ILE A 312 -2.19 -12.39 -8.09
CA ILE A 312 -1.40 -13.01 -9.15
C ILE A 312 -1.51 -14.54 -9.08
N GLY A 313 -1.27 -15.11 -7.88
CA GLY A 313 -1.36 -16.55 -7.68
C GLY A 313 -2.76 -17.11 -7.95
N THR A 314 -3.79 -16.41 -7.50
CA THR A 314 -5.19 -16.79 -7.77
C THR A 314 -5.48 -16.81 -9.27
N MET A 315 -5.09 -15.76 -10.01
CA MET A 315 -5.30 -15.69 -11.45
C MET A 315 -4.51 -16.78 -12.20
N LYS A 316 -3.26 -17.07 -11.78
CA LYS A 316 -2.47 -18.19 -12.34
C LYS A 316 -3.16 -19.55 -12.11
N ALA A 317 -3.62 -19.80 -10.89
CA ALA A 317 -4.29 -21.05 -10.53
C ALA A 317 -5.60 -21.28 -11.31
N HIS A 318 -6.31 -20.19 -11.64
CA HIS A 318 -7.56 -20.25 -12.43
C HIS A 318 -7.34 -20.11 -13.94
N GLY A 319 -6.09 -19.95 -14.39
CA GLY A 319 -5.78 -19.83 -15.83
C GLY A 319 -6.29 -18.55 -16.49
N THR A 320 -6.52 -17.50 -15.70
CA THR A 320 -7.05 -16.22 -16.21
C THR A 320 -5.99 -15.13 -16.36
N LEU A 321 -4.77 -15.37 -15.87
CA LEU A 321 -3.62 -14.51 -16.12
C LEU A 321 -3.03 -14.85 -17.49
N THR A 322 -3.03 -13.88 -18.40
CA THR A 322 -2.44 -14.07 -19.74
C THR A 322 -0.91 -14.06 -19.66
N ALA A 323 -0.33 -13.07 -19.00
CA ALA A 323 1.08 -13.03 -18.67
C ALA A 323 1.36 -12.14 -17.46
N LEU A 324 2.32 -12.55 -16.62
CA LEU A 324 2.94 -11.73 -15.59
C LEU A 324 4.20 -11.10 -16.19
N ILE A 325 4.28 -9.78 -16.16
CA ILE A 325 5.34 -9.02 -16.84
C ILE A 325 6.08 -8.15 -15.85
N GLY A 326 7.39 -8.19 -15.84
CA GLY A 326 8.17 -7.27 -15.05
C GLY A 326 9.34 -7.85 -14.29
N GLN A 327 9.40 -7.57 -13.00
CA GLN A 327 10.44 -8.04 -12.09
C GLN A 327 9.81 -8.90 -10.99
N GLU A 328 10.67 -9.70 -10.34
CA GLU A 328 10.26 -10.57 -9.24
C GLU A 328 9.53 -9.78 -8.13
N THR A 329 8.47 -10.37 -7.58
CA THR A 329 7.69 -9.80 -6.49
C THR A 329 8.40 -9.95 -5.14
N VAL A 330 7.78 -9.49 -4.04
CA VAL A 330 8.41 -9.50 -2.71
C VAL A 330 8.45 -10.89 -2.06
N GLY A 331 7.45 -11.74 -2.29
CA GLY A 331 7.28 -13.00 -1.55
C GLY A 331 6.67 -12.78 -0.15
N LYS A 332 5.84 -11.75 0.05
CA LYS A 332 5.14 -11.47 1.32
C LYS A 332 3.82 -12.23 1.39
N GLY A 333 3.85 -13.51 1.68
CA GLY A 333 2.66 -14.34 1.80
C GLY A 333 2.17 -14.52 3.25
N VAL A 334 2.04 -13.42 4.01
CA VAL A 334 1.65 -13.44 5.42
C VAL A 334 0.38 -12.65 5.68
N ALA A 335 -0.50 -13.20 6.53
CA ALA A 335 -1.63 -12.51 7.11
C ALA A 335 -1.22 -11.90 8.44
N GLN A 336 -1.51 -10.62 8.62
CA GLN A 336 -1.25 -9.87 9.85
C GLN A 336 -2.59 -9.66 10.59
N ASN A 337 -2.54 -9.48 11.92
CA ASN A 337 -3.71 -9.11 12.69
C ASN A 337 -4.17 -7.69 12.29
N GLY A 338 -5.48 -7.50 12.18
CA GLY A 338 -6.05 -6.19 11.90
C GLY A 338 -6.49 -5.48 13.18
N PHE A 339 -6.42 -4.15 13.18
CA PHE A 339 -6.89 -3.29 14.27
C PHE A 339 -8.37 -2.96 14.06
N THR A 340 -9.27 -3.78 14.57
CA THR A 340 -10.72 -3.60 14.31
C THR A 340 -11.49 -2.99 15.48
N THR A 341 -10.96 -3.09 16.70
CA THR A 341 -11.60 -2.53 17.90
C THR A 341 -10.55 -2.12 18.91
N TYR A 342 -10.75 -0.98 19.55
CA TYR A 342 -9.93 -0.56 20.69
C TYR A 342 -10.35 -1.34 21.94
N GLN A 343 -9.44 -2.20 22.42
CA GLN A 343 -9.49 -2.81 23.74
C GLN A 343 -8.06 -2.93 24.22
N GLU A 344 -7.74 -2.34 25.34
CA GLU A 344 -6.40 -2.38 25.92
C GLU A 344 -5.94 -3.84 26.07
N GLY A 345 -4.72 -4.14 25.57
CA GLY A 345 -4.14 -5.48 25.60
C GLY A 345 -4.79 -6.51 24.70
N GLU A 346 -5.83 -6.16 23.94
CA GLU A 346 -6.48 -7.02 22.99
C GLU A 346 -6.15 -6.61 21.54
N ARG A 347 -6.03 -7.61 20.66
CA ARG A 347 -5.82 -7.41 19.21
C ARG A 347 -4.66 -6.48 18.83
N GLY A 348 -3.63 -6.43 19.68
CA GLY A 348 -2.43 -5.66 19.41
C GLY A 348 -2.57 -4.16 19.64
N ILE A 349 -3.52 -3.73 20.46
CA ILE A 349 -3.65 -2.32 20.88
C ILE A 349 -3.19 -2.20 22.32
N PHE A 350 -2.23 -1.31 22.56
CA PHE A 350 -1.61 -1.07 23.85
C PHE A 350 -1.61 0.42 24.17
N VAL A 351 -1.79 0.73 25.45
CA VAL A 351 -1.73 2.10 25.96
C VAL A 351 -0.46 2.23 26.79
N ASP A 352 0.40 3.15 26.39
CA ASP A 352 1.53 3.55 27.22
C ASP A 352 1.01 4.39 28.40
N LYS A 353 1.35 3.98 29.63
CA LYS A 353 0.86 4.60 30.86
C LYS A 353 2.01 5.19 31.65
N GLY A 354 1.89 6.47 31.91
CA GLY A 354 2.80 7.21 32.77
C GLY A 354 2.11 7.77 34.02
N THR A 355 2.84 8.57 34.75
CA THR A 355 2.36 9.24 35.95
C THR A 355 2.51 10.74 35.77
N ASP A 356 1.46 11.51 36.04
CA ASP A 356 1.51 12.97 36.01
C ASP A 356 2.25 13.54 37.24
N GLU A 357 2.48 14.84 37.23
CA GLU A 357 3.14 15.57 38.32
C GLU A 357 2.44 15.47 39.69
N ASN A 358 1.19 15.00 39.72
CA ASN A 358 0.40 14.80 40.93
C ASN A 358 0.38 13.31 41.36
N GLY A 359 1.09 12.43 40.66
CA GLY A 359 1.13 11.00 40.94
C GLY A 359 -0.04 10.19 40.44
N ASN A 360 -0.91 10.75 39.54
CA ASN A 360 -2.01 10.03 38.95
C ASN A 360 -1.54 9.29 37.71
N GLN A 361 -2.05 8.08 37.47
CA GLN A 361 -1.84 7.40 36.19
C GLN A 361 -2.51 8.16 35.05
N VAL A 362 -1.78 8.36 33.96
CA VAL A 362 -2.24 9.01 32.73
C VAL A 362 -1.80 8.19 31.52
N ASP A 363 -2.62 8.20 30.49
CA ASP A 363 -2.28 7.61 29.21
C ASP A 363 -1.32 8.57 28.48
N LEU A 364 -0.10 8.12 28.17
CA LEU A 364 0.92 8.90 27.46
C LEU A 364 0.71 8.81 25.94
N ASP A 365 0.62 7.60 25.40
CA ASP A 365 0.42 7.36 23.98
C ASP A 365 -0.30 6.02 23.74
N LEU A 366 -0.73 5.82 22.49
CA LEU A 366 -1.37 4.61 22.01
C LEU A 366 -0.45 3.92 21.00
N TYR A 367 -0.21 2.65 21.19
CA TYR A 367 0.57 1.81 20.28
C TYR A 367 -0.27 0.73 19.67
N LEU A 368 -0.07 0.51 18.37
CA LEU A 368 -0.71 -0.54 17.60
C LEU A 368 0.32 -1.58 17.18
N LEU A 369 0.12 -2.82 17.62
CA LEU A 369 1.01 -3.93 17.29
C LEU A 369 0.40 -4.75 16.15
N GLN A 370 1.12 -4.83 15.04
CA GLN A 370 0.78 -5.64 13.89
C GLN A 370 1.77 -6.79 13.76
N VAL A 371 1.32 -8.00 13.98
CA VAL A 371 2.15 -9.20 13.89
C VAL A 371 1.55 -10.23 12.94
N ILE A 372 2.44 -11.07 12.39
CA ILE A 372 2.04 -12.19 11.53
C ILE A 372 1.23 -13.19 12.36
N VAL A 373 0.03 -13.53 11.87
CA VAL A 373 -0.86 -14.53 12.48
C VAL A 373 -1.09 -15.74 11.58
N GLY A 374 -0.80 -15.63 10.28
CA GLY A 374 -1.01 -16.73 9.33
C GLY A 374 -0.23 -16.56 8.04
N LYS A 375 -0.32 -17.56 7.16
CA LYS A 375 0.31 -17.55 5.83
C LYS A 375 -0.74 -17.78 4.75
N TYR A 376 -0.52 -17.16 3.58
CA TYR A 376 -1.33 -17.35 2.38
C TYR A 376 -0.87 -18.55 1.58
N TYR A 377 -1.83 -19.35 1.13
CA TYR A 377 -1.64 -20.47 0.22
C TYR A 377 -2.59 -20.34 -0.97
N ILE A 378 -2.06 -20.54 -2.16
CA ILE A 378 -2.83 -20.67 -3.38
C ILE A 378 -3.01 -22.15 -3.69
N TYR A 379 -4.21 -22.57 -4.10
CA TYR A 379 -4.43 -23.92 -4.59
C TYR A 379 -3.84 -24.04 -5.99
N ASP A 380 -2.71 -24.69 -6.10
CA ASP A 380 -1.99 -24.95 -7.34
C ASP A 380 -1.69 -26.44 -7.45
N GLN A 381 -2.36 -27.10 -8.41
CA GLN A 381 -2.21 -28.53 -8.62
C GLN A 381 -0.80 -28.94 -9.06
N THR A 382 0.00 -28.00 -9.55
CA THR A 382 1.39 -28.21 -9.99
C THR A 382 2.39 -28.08 -8.84
N ALA A 383 2.00 -27.45 -7.74
CA ALA A 383 2.84 -27.28 -6.57
C ALA A 383 2.88 -28.57 -5.73
N GLU A 384 4.00 -28.81 -5.03
CA GLU A 384 4.13 -29.92 -4.09
C GLU A 384 3.05 -29.84 -3.00
N GLY A 385 2.25 -30.90 -2.85
CA GLY A 385 1.11 -30.93 -1.94
C GLY A 385 -0.13 -30.18 -2.42
N GLY A 386 -0.16 -29.73 -3.68
CA GLY A 386 -1.31 -29.05 -4.30
C GLY A 386 -1.56 -27.62 -3.79
N LYS A 387 -0.59 -27.03 -3.10
CA LYS A 387 -0.66 -25.68 -2.55
C LYS A 387 0.67 -24.95 -2.69
N TYR A 388 0.62 -23.71 -3.15
CA TYR A 388 1.76 -22.82 -3.22
C TYR A 388 1.73 -21.83 -2.06
N CYS A 389 2.78 -21.81 -1.22
CA CYS A 389 2.95 -20.85 -0.15
C CYS A 389 3.68 -19.63 -0.68
N ILE A 390 3.04 -18.47 -0.69
CA ILE A 390 3.65 -17.24 -1.20
C ILE A 390 4.81 -16.78 -0.30
N HIS A 391 4.72 -17.00 1.02
CA HIS A 391 5.70 -16.47 1.95
C HIS A 391 7.10 -17.08 1.72
N GLY A 392 8.05 -16.19 1.39
CA GLY A 392 9.41 -16.58 1.04
C GLY A 392 9.56 -17.15 -0.39
N ASN A 393 8.48 -17.15 -1.19
CA ASN A 393 8.46 -17.64 -2.55
C ASN A 393 7.82 -16.56 -3.46
N PRO A 394 8.59 -15.59 -3.93
CA PRO A 394 8.09 -14.55 -4.81
C PRO A 394 7.68 -15.13 -6.17
N PHE A 395 6.79 -14.44 -6.86
CA PHE A 395 6.45 -14.77 -8.24
C PHE A 395 7.51 -14.23 -9.20
N THR A 396 8.08 -15.12 -9.98
CA THR A 396 8.93 -14.76 -11.13
C THR A 396 8.01 -14.44 -12.31
N PRO A 397 8.18 -13.29 -12.99
CA PRO A 397 7.41 -12.96 -14.18
C PRO A 397 7.56 -13.97 -15.31
N ASP A 398 6.50 -14.16 -16.10
CA ASP A 398 6.55 -14.95 -17.32
C ASP A 398 7.39 -14.24 -18.40
N ILE A 399 7.35 -12.89 -18.37
CA ILE A 399 8.14 -12.01 -19.22
C ILE A 399 8.94 -11.06 -18.33
N VAL A 400 10.24 -11.30 -18.23
CA VAL A 400 11.15 -10.51 -17.38
C VAL A 400 11.51 -9.20 -18.07
N VAL A 401 11.32 -8.08 -17.38
CA VAL A 401 11.79 -6.76 -17.82
C VAL A 401 13.08 -6.41 -17.10
N THR A 402 14.11 -6.12 -17.89
CA THR A 402 15.44 -5.73 -17.42
C THR A 402 15.81 -4.35 -17.93
N GLY A 403 16.64 -3.65 -17.18
CA GLY A 403 17.08 -2.30 -17.52
C GLY A 403 16.22 -1.21 -16.85
N GLU A 404 16.62 0.02 -17.08
CA GLU A 404 15.90 1.20 -16.59
C GLU A 404 14.69 1.47 -17.48
N ASN A 405 13.51 1.56 -16.87
CA ASN A 405 12.28 1.84 -17.59
C ASN A 405 12.23 3.32 -17.99
N PRO A 406 12.20 3.68 -19.27
CA PRO A 406 12.15 5.06 -19.69
C PRO A 406 10.82 5.72 -19.27
N ILE A 407 10.87 7.01 -18.99
CA ILE A 407 9.68 7.80 -18.70
C ILE A 407 9.62 8.89 -19.77
N THR A 408 8.89 8.62 -20.82
CA THR A 408 8.65 9.51 -21.96
C THR A 408 7.18 9.89 -22.01
N PRO A 409 6.78 10.89 -22.82
CA PRO A 409 5.37 11.18 -23.04
C PRO A 409 4.57 10.02 -23.62
N ASP A 410 5.25 9.11 -24.30
CA ASP A 410 4.68 7.90 -24.90
C ASP A 410 4.73 6.74 -23.88
N TYR A 411 3.57 6.26 -23.44
CA TYR A 411 3.51 5.11 -22.54
C TYR A 411 3.87 3.79 -23.24
N GLY A 412 3.85 3.75 -24.57
CA GLY A 412 4.34 2.61 -25.35
C GLY A 412 5.84 2.38 -25.18
N ASP A 413 6.59 3.41 -24.78
CA ASP A 413 8.03 3.29 -24.45
C ASP A 413 8.26 2.67 -23.04
N ASP A 414 7.24 2.52 -22.21
CA ASP A 414 7.34 1.79 -20.95
C ASP A 414 7.58 0.32 -21.24
N LEU A 415 8.76 -0.19 -20.89
CA LEU A 415 9.20 -1.55 -21.23
C LEU A 415 8.21 -2.64 -20.79
N TYR A 416 7.47 -2.42 -19.72
CA TYR A 416 6.46 -3.38 -19.23
C TYR A 416 5.23 -3.37 -20.14
N ILE A 417 4.77 -2.18 -20.52
CA ILE A 417 3.63 -1.98 -21.42
C ILE A 417 4.00 -2.47 -22.83
N GLU A 418 5.19 -2.13 -23.32
CA GLU A 418 5.70 -2.63 -24.59
C GLU A 418 5.64 -4.16 -24.67
N LYS A 419 6.09 -4.86 -23.63
CA LYS A 419 6.04 -6.32 -23.58
C LYS A 419 4.62 -6.89 -23.55
N ALA A 420 3.66 -6.19 -22.92
CA ALA A 420 2.26 -6.59 -22.97
C ALA A 420 1.70 -6.48 -24.39
N ILE A 421 1.99 -5.39 -25.09
CA ILE A 421 1.59 -5.16 -26.48
C ILE A 421 2.23 -6.19 -27.41
N GLU A 422 3.54 -6.38 -27.32
CA GLU A 422 4.24 -7.39 -28.13
C GLU A 422 3.65 -8.80 -27.95
N HIS A 423 3.41 -9.21 -26.71
CA HIS A 423 2.84 -10.53 -26.43
C HIS A 423 1.41 -10.66 -26.96
N TYR A 424 0.60 -9.62 -26.82
CA TYR A 424 -0.76 -9.60 -27.35
C TYR A 424 -0.76 -9.75 -28.89
N ASP A 425 0.10 -9.01 -29.60
CA ASP A 425 0.16 -9.04 -31.06
C ASP A 425 0.65 -10.39 -31.61
N GLN A 426 1.49 -11.10 -30.85
CA GLN A 426 1.96 -12.44 -31.22
C GLN A 426 0.91 -13.53 -31.01
N ASN A 427 -0.11 -13.29 -30.20
CA ASN A 427 -1.12 -14.27 -29.81
C ASN A 427 -2.55 -13.92 -30.26
N LYS A 428 -2.71 -12.90 -31.14
CA LYS A 428 -4.00 -12.49 -31.77
C LYS A 428 -4.61 -13.59 -32.63
#